data_1d7cddb2a763ae47cde636bf82b04322
#
_entry.id   1d7cddb2a763ae47cde636bf82b04322
#
_cell.length_a   1.000
_cell.length_b   1.000
_cell.length_c   1.000
_cell.angle_alpha   90.00
_cell.angle_beta   90.00
_cell.angle_gamma   90.00
#
_symmetry.space_group_name_H-M   'P 1'
#
loop_
_entity.id
_entity.type
_entity.pdbx_description
1 polymer ?
#
loop_
_entity_poly.entity_id
_entity_poly.type
_entity_poly.pdbx_seq_one_letter_code
_entity_poly.pdbx_strand_id
1 'polypeptide(L)'
;MNHGKLLLASLIGLASAAAHADVSVTTTTSGKASFINVGGEQLNLIKGKRQRSDSKMSGKAMSLIVDIDNMRFVDLNDAKKTATVTPLASIADDLQKVGVGTMSATLTKTSQTKTVAGYPCTVHDIKVNMPFSPTGKTGEGMDMILVLSGTVCLSTTAPGLADYQAFYKAAADSGFIFGNPALAKNPTGAATAKAYAEFTKKMAAAGMALESHVTISATGDSPMAGLFSKAAASDITTTVTKIETGDIAADRFEIPAGYKQKTK
;
A
#
# COMPACT_ATOMS: atom_id res chain seq x y z
N MET A 1 9.59 61.54 43.03
CA MET A 1 9.48 61.33 41.63
C MET A 1 9.94 59.88 41.30
N ASN A 2 9.00 58.94 41.25
CA ASN A 2 9.29 57.51 41.06
C ASN A 2 9.11 57.17 39.61
N HIS A 3 10.16 56.72 38.93
CA HIS A 3 10.11 56.21 37.57
C HIS A 3 9.92 54.67 37.61
N GLY A 4 8.68 54.22 37.39
CA GLY A 4 8.38 52.81 37.17
C GLY A 4 8.84 52.37 35.78
N LYS A 5 9.79 51.44 35.73
CA LYS A 5 10.19 50.75 34.49
C LYS A 5 9.23 49.59 34.24
N LEU A 6 8.39 49.72 33.21
CA LEU A 6 7.63 48.62 32.66
C LEU A 6 8.58 47.70 31.87
N LEU A 7 8.75 46.47 32.36
CA LEU A 7 9.38 45.39 31.60
C LEU A 7 8.29 44.70 30.75
N LEU A 8 8.33 44.92 29.42
CA LEU A 8 7.53 44.21 28.46
C LEU A 8 8.21 42.83 28.21
N ALA A 9 7.66 41.77 28.78
CA ALA A 9 8.08 40.42 28.48
C ALA A 9 7.44 39.96 27.15
N SER A 10 8.22 39.93 26.08
CA SER A 10 7.81 39.38 24.79
C SER A 10 7.77 37.86 24.88
N LEU A 11 6.58 37.25 24.99
CA LEU A 11 6.40 35.83 24.78
C LEU A 11 6.56 35.55 23.26
N ILE A 12 7.73 35.05 22.87
CA ILE A 12 7.94 34.46 21.55
C ILE A 12 7.31 33.08 21.62
N GLY A 13 6.08 32.97 21.12
CA GLY A 13 5.43 31.68 20.86
C GLY A 13 6.19 30.94 19.77
N LEU A 14 6.98 29.94 20.17
CA LEU A 14 7.50 28.94 19.24
C LEU A 14 6.29 28.15 18.70
N ALA A 15 5.76 28.55 17.57
CA ALA A 15 4.92 27.70 16.76
C ALA A 15 5.79 26.52 16.31
N SER A 16 5.69 25.39 17.00
CA SER A 16 6.24 24.12 16.54
C SER A 16 5.50 23.77 15.25
N ALA A 17 6.05 24.19 14.10
CA ALA A 17 5.66 23.58 12.83
C ALA A 17 5.89 22.08 13.02
N ALA A 18 4.83 21.27 12.97
CA ALA A 18 4.97 19.84 12.90
C ALA A 18 5.83 19.56 11.66
N ALA A 19 7.11 19.30 11.89
CA ALA A 19 8.03 18.94 10.82
C ALA A 19 7.52 17.60 10.29
N HIS A 20 6.90 17.62 9.11
CA HIS A 20 6.64 16.42 8.35
C HIS A 20 8.00 15.78 8.06
N ALA A 21 8.23 14.63 8.64
CA ALA A 21 9.45 13.88 8.40
C ALA A 21 9.11 12.73 7.44
N ASP A 22 9.82 12.65 6.33
CA ASP A 22 9.67 11.53 5.41
C ASP A 22 9.87 10.21 6.16
N VAL A 23 9.22 9.15 5.71
CA VAL A 23 9.30 7.85 6.39
C VAL A 23 9.83 6.77 5.48
N SER A 24 10.71 5.96 6.04
CA SER A 24 11.30 4.76 5.45
C SER A 24 10.88 3.55 6.26
N VAL A 25 10.29 2.54 5.62
CA VAL A 25 9.84 1.30 6.26
C VAL A 25 10.45 0.12 5.54
N THR A 26 11.28 -0.65 6.26
CA THR A 26 11.82 -1.92 5.77
C THR A 26 10.97 -3.07 6.28
N THR A 27 10.59 -3.97 5.39
CA THR A 27 9.81 -5.16 5.72
C THR A 27 10.49 -6.42 5.19
N THR A 28 10.28 -7.54 5.89
CA THR A 28 10.57 -8.87 5.38
C THR A 28 9.28 -9.60 5.12
N THR A 29 9.26 -10.38 4.03
CA THR A 29 8.14 -11.25 3.69
C THR A 29 8.63 -12.68 3.68
N SER A 30 7.84 -13.60 4.22
CA SER A 30 8.08 -15.04 4.18
C SER A 30 6.76 -15.79 4.06
N GLY A 31 6.81 -16.98 3.50
CA GLY A 31 5.62 -17.81 3.40
C GLY A 31 5.64 -18.76 2.22
N LYS A 32 4.46 -19.24 1.88
CA LYS A 32 4.23 -20.13 0.74
C LYS A 32 3.15 -19.54 -0.16
N ALA A 33 3.37 -19.53 -1.46
CA ALA A 33 2.37 -19.27 -2.46
C ALA A 33 2.26 -20.53 -3.33
N SER A 34 1.16 -21.26 -3.19
CA SER A 34 1.00 -22.60 -3.75
C SER A 34 2.12 -23.56 -3.29
N PHE A 35 2.96 -23.98 -4.20
CA PHE A 35 4.10 -24.88 -3.91
C PHE A 35 5.45 -24.17 -3.83
N ILE A 36 5.45 -22.83 -3.93
CA ILE A 36 6.66 -22.01 -4.00
C ILE A 36 6.86 -21.28 -2.68
N ASN A 37 8.03 -21.42 -2.09
CA ASN A 37 8.42 -20.55 -0.99
C ASN A 37 8.62 -19.13 -1.53
N VAL A 38 7.91 -18.18 -0.94
CA VAL A 38 8.09 -16.76 -1.22
C VAL A 38 8.82 -16.12 -0.05
N GLY A 39 9.78 -15.27 -0.35
CA GLY A 39 10.51 -14.57 0.69
C GLY A 39 11.33 -13.46 0.10
N GLY A 40 11.55 -12.43 0.89
CA GLY A 40 12.32 -11.29 0.46
C GLY A 40 12.23 -10.11 1.40
N GLU A 41 12.84 -9.05 0.96
CA GLU A 41 12.89 -7.78 1.68
C GLU A 41 12.34 -6.67 0.78
N GLN A 42 11.69 -5.71 1.39
CA GLN A 42 11.15 -4.53 0.71
C GLN A 42 11.44 -3.28 1.54
N LEU A 43 11.95 -2.26 0.87
CA LEU A 43 12.13 -0.91 1.40
C LEU A 43 11.06 -0.01 0.78
N ASN A 44 10.23 0.59 1.62
CA ASN A 44 9.27 1.60 1.21
C ASN A 44 9.72 2.97 1.72
N LEU A 45 9.86 3.92 0.82
CA LEU A 45 10.16 5.31 1.08
C LEU A 45 8.92 6.15 0.79
N ILE A 46 8.52 7.03 1.69
CA ILE A 46 7.38 7.95 1.50
C ILE A 46 7.86 9.37 1.78
N LYS A 47 7.59 10.26 0.82
CA LYS A 47 7.86 11.70 0.88
C LYS A 47 6.68 12.47 0.30
N GLY A 48 5.86 13.06 1.17
CA GLY A 48 4.64 13.76 0.77
C GLY A 48 3.70 12.85 -0.02
N LYS A 49 3.47 13.13 -1.30
CA LYS A 49 2.60 12.36 -2.20
C LYS A 49 3.38 11.40 -3.12
N ARG A 50 4.59 11.06 -2.78
CA ARG A 50 5.43 10.13 -3.54
C ARG A 50 5.82 8.94 -2.67
N GLN A 51 5.81 7.76 -3.28
CA GLN A 51 6.33 6.54 -2.67
C GLN A 51 7.30 5.87 -3.63
N ARG A 52 8.37 5.34 -3.10
CA ARG A 52 9.23 4.39 -3.79
C ARG A 52 9.26 3.08 -3.02
N SER A 53 9.13 1.99 -3.75
CA SER A 53 9.19 0.64 -3.21
C SER A 53 10.30 -0.12 -3.93
N ASP A 54 11.38 -0.42 -3.22
CA ASP A 54 12.46 -1.26 -3.70
C ASP A 54 12.31 -2.64 -3.04
N SER A 55 12.11 -3.68 -3.82
CA SER A 55 11.89 -5.04 -3.31
C SER A 55 12.83 -6.05 -3.96
N LYS A 56 13.22 -7.05 -3.17
CA LYS A 56 13.95 -8.23 -3.64
C LYS A 56 13.19 -9.47 -3.18
N MET A 57 12.32 -9.97 -4.06
CA MET A 57 11.45 -11.10 -3.76
C MET A 57 11.88 -12.33 -4.56
N SER A 58 12.13 -13.44 -3.87
CA SER A 58 12.59 -14.70 -4.50
C SER A 58 13.75 -14.50 -5.48
N GLY A 59 14.70 -13.64 -5.12
CA GLY A 59 15.88 -13.32 -5.92
C GLY A 59 15.67 -12.31 -7.05
N LYS A 60 14.44 -11.84 -7.30
CA LYS A 60 14.15 -10.82 -8.31
C LYS A 60 14.04 -9.45 -7.66
N ALA A 61 14.83 -8.51 -8.17
CA ALA A 61 14.73 -7.10 -7.76
C ALA A 61 13.67 -6.39 -8.61
N MET A 62 12.85 -5.57 -7.95
CA MET A 62 11.83 -4.73 -8.55
C MET A 62 11.85 -3.38 -7.84
N SER A 63 11.77 -2.32 -8.59
CA SER A 63 11.64 -0.96 -8.06
C SER A 63 10.45 -0.27 -8.69
N LEU A 64 9.67 0.38 -7.85
CA LEU A 64 8.42 1.00 -8.22
C LEU A 64 8.32 2.39 -7.62
N ILE A 65 7.92 3.37 -8.42
CA ILE A 65 7.63 4.72 -7.95
C ILE A 65 6.15 5.02 -8.18
N VAL A 66 5.51 5.49 -7.14
CA VAL A 66 4.16 6.07 -7.14
C VAL A 66 4.31 7.57 -6.99
N ASP A 67 3.81 8.33 -7.94
CA ASP A 67 3.87 9.78 -7.94
C ASP A 67 2.46 10.33 -8.17
N ILE A 68 1.79 10.66 -7.05
CA ILE A 68 0.39 11.10 -7.07
C ILE A 68 0.29 12.51 -7.66
N ASP A 69 1.27 13.37 -7.43
CA ASP A 69 1.25 14.74 -7.95
C ASP A 69 1.30 14.76 -9.49
N ASN A 70 2.05 13.85 -10.09
CA ASN A 70 2.13 13.70 -11.54
C ASN A 70 1.21 12.62 -12.10
N MET A 71 0.36 12.03 -11.26
CA MET A 71 -0.59 10.97 -11.64
C MET A 71 0.07 9.88 -12.48
N ARG A 72 1.20 9.36 -12.01
CA ARG A 72 1.98 8.35 -12.73
C ARG A 72 2.48 7.24 -11.81
N PHE A 73 2.66 6.12 -12.45
CA PHE A 73 3.27 4.92 -11.89
C PHE A 73 4.52 4.61 -12.71
N VAL A 74 5.66 4.37 -12.08
CA VAL A 74 6.90 4.07 -12.78
C VAL A 74 7.47 2.75 -12.31
N ASP A 75 7.54 1.79 -13.21
CA ASP A 75 8.21 0.50 -13.01
C ASP A 75 9.65 0.62 -13.52
N LEU A 76 10.62 0.42 -12.64
CA LEU A 76 12.04 0.50 -12.94
C LEU A 76 12.61 -0.92 -13.12
N ASN A 77 13.27 -1.14 -14.22
CA ASN A 77 14.07 -2.34 -14.45
C ASN A 77 15.54 -1.99 -14.45
N ASP A 78 16.18 -2.16 -13.30
CA ASP A 78 17.59 -1.79 -13.09
C ASP A 78 18.55 -2.59 -13.96
N ALA A 79 18.26 -3.87 -14.19
CA ALA A 79 19.09 -4.74 -15.01
C ALA A 79 19.12 -4.29 -16.48
N LYS A 80 18.00 -3.76 -16.98
CA LYS A 80 17.87 -3.28 -18.38
C LYS A 80 18.01 -1.77 -18.49
N LYS A 81 18.14 -1.05 -17.39
CA LYS A 81 18.08 0.42 -17.32
C LYS A 81 16.90 0.97 -18.12
N THR A 82 15.70 0.46 -17.83
CA THR A 82 14.46 0.90 -18.47
C THR A 82 13.44 1.30 -17.41
N ALA A 83 12.68 2.35 -17.70
CA ALA A 83 11.56 2.80 -16.90
C ALA A 83 10.29 2.73 -17.75
N THR A 84 9.26 2.04 -17.23
CA THR A 84 7.94 2.03 -17.84
C THR A 84 7.05 3.00 -17.06
N VAL A 85 6.64 4.07 -17.71
CA VAL A 85 5.76 5.10 -17.13
C VAL A 85 4.33 4.79 -17.54
N THR A 86 3.45 4.63 -16.55
CA THR A 86 2.01 4.45 -16.77
C THR A 86 1.29 5.66 -16.21
N PRO A 87 0.69 6.51 -17.07
CA PRO A 87 -0.16 7.60 -16.62
C PRO A 87 -1.42 7.06 -15.95
N LEU A 88 -1.83 7.66 -14.84
CA LEU A 88 -2.98 7.20 -14.06
C LEU A 88 -4.25 8.00 -14.33
N ALA A 89 -4.15 9.15 -15.02
CA ALA A 89 -5.29 10.02 -15.30
C ALA A 89 -6.44 9.27 -16.01
N SER A 90 -6.10 8.47 -17.03
CA SER A 90 -7.10 7.66 -17.74
C SER A 90 -7.74 6.57 -16.87
N ILE A 91 -6.99 6.06 -15.90
CA ILE A 91 -7.45 5.03 -14.97
C ILE A 91 -8.36 5.66 -13.90
N ALA A 92 -8.00 6.83 -13.39
CA ALA A 92 -8.79 7.56 -12.38
C ALA A 92 -10.18 7.94 -12.93
N ASP A 93 -10.26 8.40 -14.18
CA ASP A 93 -11.51 8.74 -14.84
C ASP A 93 -12.42 7.51 -15.01
N ASP A 94 -11.85 6.37 -15.34
CA ASP A 94 -12.62 5.13 -15.48
C ASP A 94 -13.09 4.61 -14.12
N LEU A 95 -12.29 4.75 -13.06
CA LEU A 95 -12.67 4.40 -11.69
C LEU A 95 -13.83 5.25 -11.15
N GLN A 96 -13.91 6.52 -11.52
CA GLN A 96 -15.02 7.37 -11.09
C GLN A 96 -16.36 6.97 -11.71
N LYS A 97 -16.34 6.38 -12.90
CA LYS A 97 -17.54 5.91 -13.63
C LYS A 97 -18.08 4.58 -13.12
N VAL A 98 -17.29 3.83 -12.39
CA VAL A 98 -17.65 2.48 -11.93
C VAL A 98 -18.08 2.53 -10.46
N GLY A 99 -19.25 2.01 -10.17
CA GLY A 99 -19.70 1.81 -8.79
C GLY A 99 -18.71 0.93 -8.01
N VAL A 100 -18.73 1.02 -6.68
CA VAL A 100 -17.98 0.09 -5.83
C VAL A 100 -18.50 -1.31 -6.14
N GLY A 101 -17.66 -2.18 -6.69
CA GLY A 101 -18.06 -3.53 -7.05
C GLY A 101 -18.43 -4.37 -5.83
N THR A 102 -18.78 -5.62 -6.06
CA THR A 102 -19.18 -6.58 -5.01
C THR A 102 -18.04 -6.97 -4.05
N MET A 103 -16.86 -6.32 -4.16
CA MET A 103 -15.79 -6.49 -3.18
C MET A 103 -16.28 -6.09 -1.79
N SER A 104 -16.08 -6.96 -0.82
CA SER A 104 -16.30 -6.65 0.59
C SER A 104 -14.99 -6.75 1.36
N ALA A 105 -14.78 -5.83 2.29
CA ALA A 105 -13.60 -5.83 3.14
C ALA A 105 -13.96 -5.44 4.57
N THR A 106 -13.47 -6.23 5.52
CA THR A 106 -13.63 -5.97 6.96
C THR A 106 -12.29 -5.82 7.63
N LEU A 107 -12.23 -4.92 8.59
CA LEU A 107 -11.12 -4.69 9.51
C LEU A 107 -11.73 -4.64 10.91
N THR A 108 -11.49 -5.67 11.72
CA THR A 108 -12.07 -5.81 13.05
C THR A 108 -10.99 -5.78 14.10
N LYS A 109 -11.02 -4.78 14.98
CA LYS A 109 -10.07 -4.66 16.08
C LYS A 109 -10.28 -5.81 17.08
N THR A 110 -9.18 -6.44 17.50
CA THR A 110 -9.19 -7.44 18.58
C THR A 110 -8.67 -6.84 19.89
N SER A 111 -8.67 -7.62 20.96
CA SER A 111 -8.02 -7.27 22.23
C SER A 111 -6.52 -7.60 22.27
N GLN A 112 -5.99 -8.26 21.24
CA GLN A 112 -4.60 -8.70 21.22
C GLN A 112 -3.67 -7.55 20.86
N THR A 113 -2.56 -7.46 21.58
CA THR A 113 -1.49 -6.51 21.31
C THR A 113 -0.17 -7.24 21.15
N LYS A 114 0.73 -6.66 20.35
CA LYS A 114 2.09 -7.15 20.13
C LYS A 114 3.07 -5.98 20.15
N THR A 115 4.35 -6.31 20.16
CA THR A 115 5.43 -5.36 19.85
C THR A 115 6.19 -5.86 18.63
N VAL A 116 6.26 -5.04 17.58
CA VAL A 116 6.95 -5.34 16.32
C VAL A 116 7.93 -4.21 16.03
N ALA A 117 9.17 -4.54 15.70
CA ALA A 117 10.26 -3.56 15.50
C ALA A 117 10.41 -2.54 16.65
N GLY A 118 10.07 -2.94 17.89
CA GLY A 118 10.10 -2.07 19.07
C GLY A 118 8.85 -1.20 19.27
N TYR A 119 7.86 -1.27 18.41
CA TYR A 119 6.62 -0.46 18.51
C TYR A 119 5.42 -1.31 18.88
N PRO A 120 4.57 -0.84 19.82
CA PRO A 120 3.33 -1.52 20.16
C PRO A 120 2.34 -1.42 19.01
N CYS A 121 1.59 -2.50 18.78
CA CYS A 121 0.52 -2.54 17.82
C CYS A 121 -0.65 -3.41 18.30
N THR A 122 -1.85 -3.10 17.83
CA THR A 122 -3.06 -3.89 18.09
C THR A 122 -3.37 -4.77 16.90
N VAL A 123 -3.66 -6.04 17.16
CA VAL A 123 -4.05 -6.99 16.12
C VAL A 123 -5.47 -6.71 15.66
N HIS A 124 -5.68 -6.74 14.37
CA HIS A 124 -6.98 -6.65 13.72
C HIS A 124 -7.16 -7.85 12.81
N ASP A 125 -8.35 -8.44 12.83
CA ASP A 125 -8.73 -9.43 11.82
C ASP A 125 -9.09 -8.72 10.54
N ILE A 126 -8.62 -9.27 9.42
CA ILE A 126 -8.95 -8.80 8.08
C ILE A 126 -9.61 -9.90 7.26
N LYS A 127 -10.61 -9.52 6.50
CA LYS A 127 -11.20 -10.37 5.46
C LYS A 127 -11.58 -9.51 4.26
N VAL A 128 -11.10 -9.90 3.10
CA VAL A 128 -11.38 -9.23 1.83
C VAL A 128 -11.88 -10.27 0.84
N ASN A 129 -13.09 -10.08 0.33
CA ASN A 129 -13.65 -10.92 -0.72
C ASN A 129 -13.62 -10.12 -2.03
N MET A 130 -12.91 -10.61 -3.02
CA MET A 130 -12.74 -9.98 -4.32
C MET A 130 -13.36 -10.86 -5.40
N PRO A 131 -14.43 -10.42 -6.09
CA PRO A 131 -14.93 -11.11 -7.26
C PRO A 131 -13.83 -11.18 -8.32
N PHE A 132 -13.66 -12.34 -8.90
CA PHE A 132 -12.65 -12.60 -9.90
C PHE A 132 -13.24 -13.47 -11.03
N SER A 133 -13.07 -13.01 -12.26
CA SER A 133 -13.39 -13.80 -13.44
C SER A 133 -12.13 -13.98 -14.28
N PRO A 134 -11.62 -15.22 -14.43
CA PRO A 134 -10.39 -15.47 -15.20
C PRO A 134 -10.48 -15.04 -16.66
N THR A 135 -11.68 -15.04 -17.23
CA THR A 135 -11.92 -14.65 -18.64
C THR A 135 -12.12 -13.16 -18.82
N GLY A 136 -12.25 -12.40 -17.72
CA GLY A 136 -12.63 -10.99 -17.74
C GLY A 136 -14.08 -10.73 -18.13
N LYS A 137 -14.87 -11.78 -18.36
CA LYS A 137 -16.31 -11.72 -18.64
C LYS A 137 -17.07 -12.36 -17.50
N THR A 138 -17.94 -11.61 -16.86
CA THR A 138 -18.83 -12.12 -15.81
C THR A 138 -19.93 -12.98 -16.42
N GLY A 139 -20.33 -14.05 -15.71
CA GLY A 139 -21.45 -14.90 -16.11
C GLY A 139 -21.12 -16.07 -17.04
N GLU A 140 -19.85 -16.29 -17.36
CA GLU A 140 -19.45 -17.47 -18.18
C GLU A 140 -19.18 -18.75 -17.34
N GLY A 141 -19.74 -18.83 -16.13
CA GLY A 141 -19.61 -20.03 -15.27
C GLY A 141 -18.22 -20.25 -14.67
N MET A 142 -17.33 -19.27 -14.81
CA MET A 142 -15.97 -19.29 -14.22
C MET A 142 -15.79 -18.23 -13.13
N ASP A 143 -16.88 -17.61 -12.68
CA ASP A 143 -16.82 -16.61 -11.63
C ASP A 143 -16.44 -17.24 -10.30
N MET A 144 -15.51 -16.61 -9.61
CA MET A 144 -15.04 -17.04 -8.30
C MET A 144 -14.80 -15.82 -7.41
N ILE A 145 -14.65 -16.06 -6.13
CA ILE A 145 -14.29 -15.05 -5.15
C ILE A 145 -12.91 -15.42 -4.60
N LEU A 146 -11.95 -14.53 -4.79
CA LEU A 146 -10.69 -14.60 -4.06
C LEU A 146 -10.93 -14.04 -2.65
N VAL A 147 -10.59 -14.85 -1.66
CA VAL A 147 -10.74 -14.52 -0.24
C VAL A 147 -9.34 -14.32 0.34
N LEU A 148 -9.05 -13.09 0.75
CA LEU A 148 -7.93 -12.80 1.62
C LEU A 148 -8.45 -12.77 3.05
N SER A 149 -7.85 -13.56 3.93
CA SER A 149 -8.20 -13.55 5.35
C SER A 149 -6.94 -13.67 6.21
N GLY A 150 -7.00 -13.11 7.40
CA GLY A 150 -5.85 -13.17 8.31
C GLY A 150 -5.86 -12.04 9.31
N THR A 151 -4.68 -11.62 9.72
CA THR A 151 -4.48 -10.58 10.72
C THR A 151 -3.53 -9.51 10.26
N VAL A 152 -3.72 -8.29 10.78
CA VAL A 152 -2.75 -7.19 10.66
C VAL A 152 -2.56 -6.54 12.03
N CYS A 153 -1.31 -6.28 12.41
CA CYS A 153 -0.99 -5.54 13.62
C CYS A 153 -0.73 -4.07 13.28
N LEU A 154 -1.61 -3.19 13.74
CA LEU A 154 -1.61 -1.76 13.44
C LEU A 154 -1.08 -0.96 14.64
N SER A 155 -0.06 -0.15 14.41
CA SER A 155 0.50 0.77 15.40
C SER A 155 -0.03 2.19 15.22
N THR A 156 -0.46 2.77 16.32
CA THR A 156 -0.86 4.19 16.38
C THR A 156 0.24 5.10 16.91
N THR A 157 1.43 4.54 17.19
CA THR A 157 2.55 5.26 17.79
C THR A 157 3.87 5.10 17.03
N ALA A 158 3.85 4.36 15.91
CA ALA A 158 5.03 4.21 15.06
C ALA A 158 5.50 5.56 14.50
N PRO A 159 6.82 5.83 14.44
CA PRO A 159 7.33 7.07 13.86
C PRO A 159 6.94 7.21 12.39
N GLY A 160 6.71 8.44 11.92
CA GLY A 160 6.28 8.71 10.56
C GLY A 160 4.83 8.31 10.25
N LEU A 161 4.02 7.95 11.27
CA LEU A 161 2.62 7.55 11.07
C LEU A 161 1.80 8.62 10.34
N ALA A 162 2.00 9.90 10.65
CA ALA A 162 1.25 10.99 10.02
C ALA A 162 1.50 11.07 8.51
N ASP A 163 2.76 10.96 8.08
CA ASP A 163 3.14 10.99 6.66
C ASP A 163 2.68 9.72 5.94
N TYR A 164 2.79 8.57 6.59
CA TYR A 164 2.22 7.32 6.12
C TYR A 164 0.72 7.44 5.85
N GLN A 165 -0.05 7.95 6.80
CA GLN A 165 -1.49 8.14 6.69
C GLN A 165 -1.85 9.16 5.61
N ALA A 166 -1.12 10.28 5.54
CA ALA A 166 -1.33 11.33 4.54
C ALA A 166 -1.13 10.79 3.12
N PHE A 167 -0.08 10.00 2.90
CA PHE A 167 0.19 9.37 1.60
C PHE A 167 -0.94 8.42 1.19
N TYR A 168 -1.32 7.46 2.03
CA TYR A 168 -2.37 6.48 1.69
C TYR A 168 -3.73 7.12 1.51
N LYS A 169 -4.03 8.17 2.29
CA LYS A 169 -5.24 8.97 2.09
C LYS A 169 -5.22 9.66 0.72
N ALA A 170 -4.14 10.36 0.40
CA ALA A 170 -4.00 11.06 -0.88
C ALA A 170 -4.08 10.10 -2.07
N ALA A 171 -3.46 8.93 -1.96
CA ALA A 171 -3.50 7.89 -2.98
C ALA A 171 -4.93 7.39 -3.23
N ALA A 172 -5.67 7.07 -2.18
CA ALA A 172 -7.05 6.62 -2.31
C ALA A 172 -7.98 7.70 -2.85
N ASP A 173 -7.85 8.94 -2.34
CA ASP A 173 -8.67 10.09 -2.79
C ASP A 173 -8.40 10.45 -4.26
N SER A 174 -7.20 10.20 -4.76
CA SER A 174 -6.82 10.38 -6.16
C SER A 174 -7.24 9.20 -7.06
N GLY A 175 -7.90 8.20 -6.51
CA GLY A 175 -8.24 6.98 -7.24
C GLY A 175 -7.03 6.12 -7.59
N PHE A 176 -5.93 6.29 -6.85
CA PHE A 176 -4.72 5.53 -7.07
C PHE A 176 -4.94 4.04 -6.73
N ILE A 177 -4.56 3.17 -7.66
CA ILE A 177 -4.70 1.73 -7.50
C ILE A 177 -3.38 1.15 -7.00
N PHE A 178 -3.40 0.67 -5.77
CA PHE A 178 -2.29 -0.12 -5.27
C PHE A 178 -2.29 -1.49 -5.95
N GLY A 179 -1.30 -1.75 -6.79
CA GLY A 179 -1.14 -3.02 -7.47
C GLY A 179 -1.00 -2.89 -8.99
N ASN A 180 -1.58 -3.83 -9.72
CA ASN A 180 -1.43 -3.87 -11.17
C ASN A 180 -2.43 -2.94 -11.87
N PRO A 181 -1.97 -1.86 -12.53
CA PRO A 181 -2.84 -0.95 -13.30
C PRO A 181 -3.66 -1.65 -14.40
N ALA A 182 -3.21 -2.84 -14.85
CA ALA A 182 -3.96 -3.59 -15.83
C ALA A 182 -5.32 -4.09 -15.31
N LEU A 183 -5.49 -4.20 -14.00
CA LEU A 183 -6.78 -4.57 -13.40
C LEU A 183 -7.87 -3.52 -13.65
N ALA A 184 -7.49 -2.26 -13.81
CA ALA A 184 -8.45 -1.18 -14.07
C ALA A 184 -8.99 -1.13 -15.51
N LYS A 185 -8.48 -1.96 -16.41
CA LYS A 185 -8.87 -1.94 -17.83
C LYS A 185 -10.27 -2.48 -18.12
N ASN A 186 -10.91 -3.08 -17.13
CA ASN A 186 -12.29 -3.55 -17.25
C ASN A 186 -13.11 -3.09 -16.02
N PRO A 187 -14.45 -2.97 -16.14
CA PRO A 187 -15.31 -2.43 -15.08
C PRO A 187 -15.17 -3.16 -13.75
N THR A 188 -15.14 -4.49 -13.76
CA THR A 188 -15.01 -5.31 -12.53
C THR A 188 -13.67 -5.10 -11.85
N GLY A 189 -12.58 -5.05 -12.61
CA GLY A 189 -11.24 -4.77 -12.10
C GLY A 189 -11.13 -3.36 -11.54
N ALA A 190 -11.73 -2.38 -12.21
CA ALA A 190 -11.77 -0.99 -11.76
C ALA A 190 -12.51 -0.84 -10.41
N ALA A 191 -13.69 -1.48 -10.29
CA ALA A 191 -14.46 -1.48 -9.05
C ALA A 191 -13.71 -2.14 -7.89
N THR A 192 -13.06 -3.27 -8.15
CA THR A 192 -12.23 -3.99 -7.18
C THR A 192 -11.05 -3.12 -6.73
N ALA A 193 -10.39 -2.45 -7.66
CA ALA A 193 -9.28 -1.58 -7.36
C ALA A 193 -9.68 -0.38 -6.49
N LYS A 194 -10.82 0.25 -6.79
CA LYS A 194 -11.39 1.34 -5.97
C LYS A 194 -11.70 0.86 -4.56
N ALA A 195 -12.38 -0.28 -4.42
CA ALA A 195 -12.72 -0.84 -3.12
C ALA A 195 -11.45 -1.21 -2.32
N TYR A 196 -10.40 -1.70 -2.99
CA TYR A 196 -9.12 -1.98 -2.36
C TYR A 196 -8.41 -0.69 -1.89
N ALA A 197 -8.45 0.38 -2.67
CA ALA A 197 -7.91 1.67 -2.28
C ALA A 197 -8.62 2.24 -1.03
N GLU A 198 -9.94 2.17 -1.00
CA GLU A 198 -10.72 2.60 0.18
C GLU A 198 -10.43 1.73 1.42
N PHE A 199 -10.26 0.43 1.24
CA PHE A 199 -9.85 -0.47 2.33
C PHE A 199 -8.45 -0.13 2.85
N THR A 200 -7.48 0.13 1.96
CA THR A 200 -6.12 0.53 2.31
C THR A 200 -6.10 1.85 3.07
N LYS A 201 -6.89 2.83 2.63
CA LYS A 201 -7.08 4.11 3.32
C LYS A 201 -7.64 3.89 4.73
N LYS A 202 -8.68 3.06 4.88
CA LYS A 202 -9.27 2.72 6.18
C LYS A 202 -8.26 2.04 7.09
N MET A 203 -7.46 1.12 6.57
CA MET A 203 -6.41 0.43 7.30
C MET A 203 -5.32 1.41 7.77
N ALA A 204 -4.84 2.28 6.86
CA ALA A 204 -3.85 3.31 7.20
C ALA A 204 -4.38 4.30 8.24
N ALA A 205 -5.66 4.68 8.18
CA ALA A 205 -6.29 5.55 9.19
C ALA A 205 -6.33 4.87 10.57
N ALA A 206 -6.44 3.55 10.64
CA ALA A 206 -6.41 2.80 11.88
C ALA A 206 -4.99 2.64 12.46
N GLY A 207 -3.94 2.77 11.66
CA GLY A 207 -2.55 2.71 12.09
C GLY A 207 -1.58 2.29 10.98
N MET A 208 -0.29 2.33 11.28
CA MET A 208 0.75 1.78 10.43
C MET A 208 0.80 0.27 10.61
N ALA A 209 0.73 -0.48 9.50
CA ALA A 209 0.83 -1.93 9.52
C ALA A 209 2.28 -2.36 9.83
N LEU A 210 2.49 -3.01 10.96
CA LEU A 210 3.80 -3.50 11.39
C LEU A 210 4.00 -5.00 11.12
N GLU A 211 2.94 -5.76 11.14
CA GLU A 211 2.96 -7.18 10.78
C GLU A 211 1.62 -7.54 10.13
N SER A 212 1.66 -8.38 9.14
CA SER A 212 0.47 -9.00 8.57
C SER A 212 0.71 -10.48 8.34
N HIS A 213 -0.30 -11.30 8.62
CA HIS A 213 -0.36 -12.70 8.26
C HIS A 213 -1.62 -12.91 7.43
N VAL A 214 -1.46 -13.26 6.17
CA VAL A 214 -2.56 -13.32 5.19
C VAL A 214 -2.56 -14.67 4.49
N THR A 215 -3.73 -15.29 4.49
CA THR A 215 -4.01 -16.46 3.66
C THR A 215 -4.87 -16.05 2.46
N ILE A 216 -4.58 -16.63 1.30
CA ILE A 216 -5.35 -16.42 0.09
C ILE A 216 -5.98 -17.76 -0.30
N SER A 217 -7.28 -17.73 -0.56
CA SER A 217 -8.04 -18.87 -1.05
C SER A 217 -9.01 -18.42 -2.15
N ALA A 218 -9.60 -19.37 -2.86
CA ALA A 218 -10.65 -19.10 -3.82
C ALA A 218 -11.89 -19.90 -3.45
N THR A 219 -13.08 -19.29 -3.58
CA THR A 219 -14.38 -19.91 -3.40
C THR A 219 -15.31 -19.60 -4.58
N GLY A 220 -16.35 -20.38 -4.78
CA GLY A 220 -17.32 -20.19 -5.85
C GLY A 220 -17.84 -21.53 -6.37
N ASP A 221 -18.90 -21.47 -7.16
CA ASP A 221 -19.55 -22.68 -7.74
C ASP A 221 -18.85 -23.15 -9.03
N SER A 222 -17.84 -22.44 -9.48
CA SER A 222 -17.04 -22.82 -10.63
C SER A 222 -16.23 -24.10 -10.36
N PRO A 223 -16.23 -25.07 -11.27
CA PRO A 223 -15.34 -26.24 -11.19
C PRO A 223 -13.87 -25.85 -11.03
N MET A 224 -13.50 -24.67 -11.52
CA MET A 224 -12.16 -24.11 -11.40
C MET A 224 -11.87 -23.57 -9.99
N ALA A 225 -12.87 -23.24 -9.18
CA ALA A 225 -12.67 -22.68 -7.84
C ALA A 225 -11.88 -23.63 -6.94
N GLY A 226 -12.18 -24.95 -7.00
CA GLY A 226 -11.44 -25.97 -6.25
C GLY A 226 -9.98 -26.13 -6.70
N LEU A 227 -9.73 -26.02 -8.00
CA LEU A 227 -8.36 -26.05 -8.55
C LEU A 227 -7.60 -24.78 -8.18
N PHE A 228 -8.23 -23.62 -8.33
CA PHE A 228 -7.65 -22.33 -7.92
C PHE A 228 -7.45 -22.23 -6.42
N SER A 229 -8.35 -22.79 -5.60
CA SER A 229 -8.16 -22.82 -4.14
C SER A 229 -6.87 -23.55 -3.76
N LYS A 230 -6.55 -24.64 -4.43
CA LYS A 230 -5.29 -25.36 -4.21
C LYS A 230 -4.09 -24.64 -4.83
N ALA A 231 -4.23 -24.07 -6.00
CA ALA A 231 -3.17 -23.37 -6.72
C ALA A 231 -2.87 -21.98 -6.17
N ALA A 232 -3.89 -21.25 -5.68
CA ALA A 232 -3.75 -19.93 -5.10
C ALA A 232 -3.57 -19.94 -3.58
N ALA A 233 -3.62 -21.11 -2.95
CA ALA A 233 -3.40 -21.24 -1.50
C ALA A 233 -2.06 -20.59 -1.14
N SER A 234 -2.14 -19.51 -0.43
CA SER A 234 -0.97 -18.74 0.00
C SER A 234 -1.08 -18.47 1.49
N ASP A 235 0.03 -18.57 2.16
CA ASP A 235 0.20 -18.24 3.57
C ASP A 235 1.43 -17.34 3.65
N ILE A 236 1.19 -16.04 3.82
CA ILE A 236 2.22 -15.02 3.70
C ILE A 236 2.24 -14.18 4.96
N THR A 237 3.41 -14.09 5.55
CA THR A 237 3.69 -13.18 6.66
C THR A 237 4.61 -12.06 6.16
N THR A 238 4.24 -10.82 6.44
CA THR A 238 5.08 -9.65 6.22
C THR A 238 5.28 -8.95 7.55
N THR A 239 6.53 -8.65 7.89
CA THR A 239 6.90 -8.04 9.18
C THR A 239 7.81 -6.85 8.93
N VAL A 240 7.50 -5.73 9.57
CA VAL A 240 8.38 -4.56 9.62
C VAL A 240 9.60 -4.90 10.47
N THR A 241 10.77 -4.65 9.91
CA THR A 241 12.06 -4.85 10.60
C THR A 241 12.68 -3.53 11.03
N LYS A 242 12.37 -2.43 10.34
CA LYS A 242 12.93 -1.11 10.62
C LYS A 242 11.98 0.00 10.16
N ILE A 243 11.91 1.07 10.96
CA ILE A 243 11.26 2.33 10.60
C ILE A 243 12.25 3.45 10.88
N GLU A 244 12.44 4.32 9.91
CA GLU A 244 13.26 5.53 10.05
C GLU A 244 12.48 6.74 9.58
N THR A 245 12.70 7.87 10.22
CA THR A 245 12.15 9.17 9.83
C THR A 245 13.30 10.14 9.61
N GLY A 246 13.16 11.01 8.63
CA GLY A 246 14.18 11.99 8.27
C GLY A 246 13.96 12.49 6.85
N ASP A 247 14.79 13.41 6.39
CA ASP A 247 14.70 13.89 5.01
C ASP A 247 15.21 12.81 4.04
N ILE A 248 14.37 12.44 3.09
CA ILE A 248 14.72 11.54 1.99
C ILE A 248 15.00 12.39 0.76
N ALA A 249 16.16 12.20 0.14
CA ALA A 249 16.55 12.94 -1.05
C ALA A 249 15.50 12.81 -2.17
N ALA A 250 15.13 13.93 -2.79
CA ALA A 250 14.04 13.97 -3.77
C ALA A 250 14.31 13.12 -5.03
N ASP A 251 15.57 12.96 -5.40
CA ASP A 251 16.02 12.16 -6.54
C ASP A 251 15.73 10.66 -6.37
N ARG A 252 15.53 10.19 -5.13
CA ARG A 252 15.09 8.81 -4.86
C ARG A 252 13.72 8.50 -5.49
N PHE A 253 12.91 9.50 -5.79
CA PHE A 253 11.58 9.38 -6.38
C PHE A 253 11.55 9.72 -7.87
N GLU A 254 12.72 9.88 -8.48
CA GLU A 254 12.86 10.17 -9.92
C GLU A 254 13.38 8.95 -10.68
N ILE A 255 13.16 8.97 -12.01
CA ILE A 255 13.75 7.96 -12.89
C ILE A 255 15.26 8.21 -12.95
N PRO A 256 16.10 7.21 -12.61
CA PRO A 256 17.53 7.42 -12.59
C PRO A 256 18.08 7.82 -13.95
N ALA A 257 19.13 8.63 -13.98
CA ALA A 257 19.80 9.04 -15.20
C ALA A 257 20.28 7.82 -16.02
N GLY A 258 20.15 7.91 -17.35
CA GLY A 258 20.54 6.82 -18.26
C GLY A 258 19.50 5.73 -18.46
N TYR A 259 18.32 5.82 -17.83
CA TYR A 259 17.21 4.89 -18.09
C TYR A 259 16.47 5.27 -19.37
N LYS A 260 16.19 4.28 -20.22
CA LYS A 260 15.30 4.45 -21.37
C LYS A 260 13.86 4.43 -20.89
N GLN A 261 13.13 5.51 -21.14
CA GLN A 261 11.74 5.64 -20.75
C GLN A 261 10.81 5.09 -21.84
N LYS A 262 9.76 4.42 -21.42
CA LYS A 262 8.64 3.96 -22.27
C LYS A 262 7.34 4.38 -21.58
N THR A 263 6.43 4.95 -22.33
CA THR A 263 5.05 5.23 -21.85
C THR A 263 4.15 4.08 -22.30
N LYS A 264 3.27 3.63 -21.40
CA LYS A 264 2.38 2.50 -21.62
C LYS A 264 0.94 2.98 -21.75
#